data_bc4c3f305df8f352d301e5e62d6c5cde
#
_entry.id   bc4c3f305df8f352d301e5e62d6c5cde
#
_cell.length_a   1.000
_cell.length_b   1.000
_cell.length_c   1.000
_cell.angle_alpha   90.00
_cell.angle_beta   90.00
_cell.angle_gamma   90.00
#
_symmetry.space_group_name_H-M   'P 1'
#
loop_
_entity.id
_entity.type
_entity.pdbx_description
1 polymer ?
#
loop_
_entity_poly.entity_id
_entity_poly.type
_entity_poly.pdbx_seq_one_letter_code
_entity_poly.pdbx_strand_id
1 'polypeptide(L)'
;MSPRLIEPIVLNDGGAAPPALSLSELAADLRARLAGLIVAHADGATGYVDYRGLARSAEWRAVAETTGALARARPDELATADAQIAFWANLYNALTIHAIVALDIREGVGEVHEFFHRIRYRVGAEVFSLLDIEHGVLRQNRPSKNQPSPVWAPDDSRRAWMVGRFEPRVHFTLMCGARACPPIRAYRADRLEAQLDLATRGFVNADAEIDRARSTLGLCRLFYWYADDFGALVPWLLHHLDPGADREWLASNSSVVKIEYRAYDWALNDRGVALS
;
A
#
# COMPACT_ATOMS: atom_id res chain seq x y z
N MET A 1 -21.86 26.20 7.06
CA MET A 1 -21.17 25.42 8.11
C MET A 1 -19.72 25.29 7.67
N SER A 2 -18.78 25.86 8.44
CA SER A 2 -17.35 25.66 8.17
C SER A 2 -17.03 24.18 8.26
N PRO A 3 -16.26 23.59 7.33
CA PRO A 3 -15.82 22.21 7.47
C PRO A 3 -15.05 22.10 8.80
N ARG A 4 -15.46 21.21 9.67
CA ARG A 4 -14.66 20.88 10.85
C ARG A 4 -13.32 20.38 10.32
N LEU A 5 -12.26 21.11 10.63
CA LEU A 5 -10.90 20.64 10.37
C LEU A 5 -10.74 19.29 11.09
N ILE A 6 -10.61 18.23 10.32
CA ILE A 6 -10.42 16.88 10.85
C ILE A 6 -8.97 16.84 11.36
N GLU A 7 -8.80 16.72 12.68
CA GLU A 7 -7.46 16.74 13.29
C GLU A 7 -6.62 15.54 12.80
N PRO A 8 -5.39 15.78 12.34
CA PRO A 8 -4.48 14.71 11.97
C PRO A 8 -4.05 13.89 13.19
N ILE A 9 -3.75 12.61 12.98
CA ILE A 9 -3.17 11.69 13.95
C ILE A 9 -1.75 11.36 13.50
N VAL A 10 -0.76 12.07 14.04
CA VAL A 10 0.65 11.85 13.71
C VAL A 10 1.22 10.81 14.67
N LEU A 11 1.52 9.61 14.18
CA LEU A 11 1.83 8.46 15.03
C LEU A 11 3.31 8.37 15.46
N ASN A 12 4.20 9.09 14.81
CA ASN A 12 5.63 9.09 15.14
C ASN A 12 6.14 10.41 15.74
N ASP A 13 5.25 11.28 16.19
CA ASP A 13 5.61 12.48 16.96
C ASP A 13 5.86 12.12 18.43
N GLY A 14 6.96 12.61 19.01
CA GLY A 14 7.25 12.50 20.45
C GLY A 14 8.20 11.37 20.88
N GLY A 15 8.79 10.61 19.94
CA GLY A 15 9.86 9.65 20.26
C GLY A 15 11.18 10.33 20.64
N ALA A 16 11.99 9.66 21.50
CA ALA A 16 13.37 10.07 21.75
C ALA A 16 14.12 10.13 20.41
N ALA A 17 14.92 11.18 20.23
CA ALA A 17 15.69 11.34 19.00
C ALA A 17 16.72 10.20 18.85
N PRO A 18 16.49 9.23 17.95
CA PRO A 18 17.47 8.17 17.73
C PRO A 18 18.74 8.71 17.07
N PRO A 19 19.82 7.90 16.98
CA PRO A 19 21.06 8.32 16.35
C PRO A 19 20.83 8.87 14.94
N ALA A 20 21.69 9.78 14.50
CA ALA A 20 21.60 10.40 13.18
C ALA A 20 21.97 9.37 12.11
N LEU A 21 20.97 8.65 11.61
CA LEU A 21 21.06 7.77 10.45
C LEU A 21 20.63 8.54 9.19
N SER A 22 21.26 8.24 8.07
CA SER A 22 20.80 8.69 6.75
C SER A 22 19.45 8.04 6.42
N LEU A 23 18.68 8.64 5.52
CA LEU A 23 17.41 8.03 5.07
C LEU A 23 17.63 6.66 4.43
N SER A 24 18.74 6.43 3.74
CA SER A 24 19.09 5.11 3.18
C SER A 24 19.27 4.04 4.28
N GLU A 25 19.92 4.39 5.38
CA GLU A 25 20.08 3.48 6.53
C GLU A 25 18.74 3.23 7.23
N LEU A 26 17.95 4.29 7.44
CA LEU A 26 16.59 4.19 8.00
C LEU A 26 15.66 3.33 7.13
N ALA A 27 15.73 3.48 5.81
CA ALA A 27 14.97 2.68 4.86
C ALA A 27 15.35 1.19 4.93
N ALA A 28 16.64 0.89 5.05
CA ALA A 28 17.14 -0.47 5.20
C ALA A 28 16.70 -1.09 6.56
N ASP A 29 16.79 -0.33 7.66
CA ASP A 29 16.37 -0.76 8.99
C ASP A 29 14.85 -0.98 9.05
N LEU A 30 14.06 -0.01 8.59
CA LEU A 30 12.59 -0.14 8.51
C LEU A 30 12.18 -1.38 7.72
N ARG A 31 12.79 -1.60 6.55
CA ARG A 31 12.52 -2.78 5.73
C ARG A 31 12.87 -4.08 6.47
N ALA A 32 14.02 -4.13 7.15
CA ALA A 32 14.46 -5.32 7.88
C ALA A 32 13.50 -5.65 9.03
N ARG A 33 13.11 -4.64 9.80
CA ARG A 33 12.17 -4.79 10.92
C ARG A 33 10.77 -5.16 10.44
N LEU A 34 10.28 -4.52 9.37
CA LEU A 34 9.01 -4.87 8.75
C LEU A 34 9.00 -6.31 8.23
N ALA A 35 10.11 -6.77 7.62
CA ALA A 35 10.24 -8.16 7.19
C ALA A 35 10.19 -9.15 8.37
N GLY A 36 10.86 -8.86 9.48
CA GLY A 36 10.80 -9.65 10.70
C GLY A 36 9.39 -9.73 11.28
N LEU A 37 8.71 -8.58 11.34
CA LEU A 37 7.32 -8.49 11.77
C LEU A 37 6.38 -9.35 10.88
N ILE A 38 6.53 -9.27 9.56
CA ILE A 38 5.71 -10.04 8.61
C ILE A 38 5.91 -11.55 8.83
N VAL A 39 7.16 -11.99 8.98
CA VAL A 39 7.47 -13.42 9.23
C VAL A 39 6.85 -13.91 10.54
N ALA A 40 6.83 -13.09 11.58
CA ALA A 40 6.32 -13.48 12.89
C ALA A 40 4.79 -13.43 12.99
N HIS A 41 4.13 -12.50 12.30
CA HIS A 41 2.73 -12.17 12.56
C HIS A 41 1.81 -12.19 11.33
N ALA A 42 2.32 -12.35 10.11
CA ALA A 42 1.49 -12.39 8.92
C ALA A 42 1.50 -13.77 8.25
N ASP A 43 0.37 -14.16 7.69
CA ASP A 43 0.26 -15.33 6.83
C ASP A 43 0.54 -14.93 5.38
N GLY A 44 1.62 -15.46 4.82
CA GLY A 44 2.07 -15.11 3.47
C GLY A 44 1.15 -15.61 2.35
N ALA A 45 0.30 -16.61 2.62
CA ALA A 45 -0.62 -17.17 1.64
C ALA A 45 -1.97 -16.42 1.62
N THR A 46 -2.50 -16.07 2.80
CA THR A 46 -3.82 -15.44 2.94
C THR A 46 -3.75 -13.93 3.07
N GLY A 47 -2.60 -13.36 3.45
CA GLY A 47 -2.45 -11.93 3.75
C GLY A 47 -3.02 -11.52 5.11
N TYR A 48 -3.51 -12.46 5.93
CA TYR A 48 -4.02 -12.15 7.27
C TYR A 48 -2.89 -11.86 8.26
N VAL A 49 -3.15 -10.93 9.19
CA VAL A 49 -2.19 -10.47 10.20
C VAL A 49 -2.73 -10.73 11.60
N ASP A 50 -1.91 -11.28 12.48
CA ASP A 50 -2.21 -11.37 13.93
C ASP A 50 -1.94 -10.01 14.60
N TYR A 51 -2.87 -9.06 14.48
CA TYR A 51 -2.72 -7.74 15.08
C TYR A 51 -2.64 -7.76 16.61
N ARG A 52 -3.27 -8.74 17.27
CA ARG A 52 -3.24 -8.86 18.73
C ARG A 52 -1.89 -9.35 19.24
N GLY A 53 -1.32 -10.35 18.59
CA GLY A 53 0.03 -10.83 18.87
C GLY A 53 1.06 -9.76 18.58
N LEU A 54 0.93 -9.13 17.43
CA LEU A 54 1.80 -8.04 16.96
C LEU A 54 1.84 -6.86 17.94
N ALA A 55 0.71 -6.40 18.45
CA ALA A 55 0.64 -5.27 19.38
C ALA A 55 1.49 -5.47 20.67
N ARG A 56 1.79 -6.71 21.04
CA ARG A 56 2.58 -7.08 22.22
C ARG A 56 4.02 -7.45 21.90
N SER A 57 4.37 -7.53 20.64
CA SER A 57 5.65 -8.06 20.16
C SER A 57 6.80 -7.06 20.30
N ALA A 58 8.03 -7.57 20.31
CA ALA A 58 9.24 -6.76 20.21
C ALA A 58 9.44 -6.21 18.81
N GLU A 59 9.04 -6.98 17.79
CA GLU A 59 9.10 -6.61 16.36
C GLU A 59 8.31 -5.34 16.12
N TRP A 60 7.11 -5.23 16.69
CA TRP A 60 6.28 -4.03 16.56
C TRP A 60 6.96 -2.81 17.19
N ARG A 61 7.44 -2.93 18.44
CA ARG A 61 8.15 -1.82 19.09
C ARG A 61 9.34 -1.34 18.29
N ALA A 62 10.11 -2.28 17.70
CA ALA A 62 11.26 -1.96 16.88
C ALA A 62 10.87 -1.17 15.61
N VAL A 63 9.76 -1.52 14.93
CA VAL A 63 9.24 -0.76 13.78
C VAL A 63 8.82 0.66 14.21
N ALA A 64 8.07 0.78 15.30
CA ALA A 64 7.62 2.08 15.81
C ALA A 64 8.80 3.00 16.19
N GLU A 65 9.84 2.46 16.82
CA GLU A 65 11.07 3.21 17.16
C GLU A 65 11.78 3.75 15.91
N THR A 66 11.93 2.91 14.86
CA THR A 66 12.57 3.34 13.61
C THR A 66 11.82 4.51 12.96
N THR A 67 10.48 4.49 12.99
CA THR A 67 9.69 5.57 12.38
C THR A 67 9.88 6.92 13.06
N GLY A 68 10.21 6.95 14.35
CA GLY A 68 10.53 8.18 15.09
C GLY A 68 11.78 8.92 14.55
N ALA A 69 12.71 8.20 13.89
CA ALA A 69 13.90 8.79 13.29
C ALA A 69 13.62 9.57 11.98
N LEU A 70 12.48 9.33 11.34
CA LEU A 70 12.14 9.87 10.02
C LEU A 70 12.02 11.40 10.00
N ALA A 71 11.84 12.06 11.14
CA ALA A 71 11.74 13.53 11.24
C ALA A 71 13.00 14.26 10.75
N ARG A 72 14.14 13.57 10.56
CA ARG A 72 15.39 14.13 10.04
C ARG A 72 15.69 13.77 8.58
N ALA A 73 14.83 12.98 7.96
CA ALA A 73 14.99 12.52 6.59
C ALA A 73 14.94 13.67 5.57
N ARG A 74 15.66 13.53 4.46
CA ARG A 74 15.68 14.48 3.36
C ARG A 74 15.37 13.78 2.05
N PRO A 75 14.64 14.44 1.11
CA PRO A 75 14.18 13.79 -0.13
C PRO A 75 15.32 13.36 -1.05
N ASP A 76 16.45 14.05 -1.02
CA ASP A 76 17.62 13.81 -1.87
C ASP A 76 18.50 12.61 -1.41
N GLU A 77 18.22 12.02 -0.24
CA GLU A 77 19.02 10.91 0.29
C GLU A 77 18.68 9.54 -0.32
N LEU A 78 17.59 9.41 -1.05
CA LEU A 78 17.24 8.20 -1.83
C LEU A 78 17.55 8.42 -3.31
N ALA A 79 18.70 7.95 -3.76
CA ALA A 79 19.28 8.31 -5.06
C ALA A 79 18.55 7.71 -6.27
N THR A 80 17.81 6.61 -6.10
CA THR A 80 17.15 5.92 -7.23
C THR A 80 15.64 5.85 -7.05
N ALA A 81 14.90 5.82 -8.16
CA ALA A 81 13.45 5.64 -8.12
C ALA A 81 13.05 4.33 -7.41
N ASP A 82 13.84 3.27 -7.57
CA ASP A 82 13.58 1.99 -6.90
C ASP A 82 13.75 2.08 -5.38
N ALA A 83 14.75 2.81 -4.90
CA ALA A 83 14.92 3.07 -3.48
C ALA A 83 13.77 3.91 -2.91
N GLN A 84 13.33 4.92 -3.65
CA GLN A 84 12.18 5.76 -3.29
C GLN A 84 10.89 4.95 -3.22
N ILE A 85 10.57 4.17 -4.26
CA ILE A 85 9.36 3.34 -4.30
C ILE A 85 9.37 2.30 -3.17
N ALA A 86 10.48 1.58 -2.98
CA ALA A 86 10.60 0.58 -1.93
C ALA A 86 10.42 1.20 -0.53
N PHE A 87 11.05 2.36 -0.28
CA PHE A 87 10.91 3.07 0.99
C PHE A 87 9.46 3.48 1.26
N TRP A 88 8.81 4.16 0.31
CA TRP A 88 7.46 4.66 0.52
C TRP A 88 6.40 3.55 0.61
N ALA A 89 6.56 2.45 -0.14
CA ALA A 89 5.70 1.27 0.00
C ALA A 89 5.85 0.63 1.39
N ASN A 90 7.07 0.46 1.88
CA ASN A 90 7.33 -0.04 3.23
C ASN A 90 6.79 0.90 4.31
N LEU A 91 6.95 2.20 4.12
CA LEU A 91 6.46 3.21 5.07
C LEU A 91 4.92 3.24 5.13
N TYR A 92 4.24 3.14 3.99
CA TYR A 92 2.78 3.02 3.94
C TYR A 92 2.30 1.79 4.73
N ASN A 93 2.92 0.64 4.49
CA ASN A 93 2.56 -0.60 5.18
C ASN A 93 2.83 -0.51 6.69
N ALA A 94 3.95 0.08 7.10
CA ALA A 94 4.26 0.32 8.51
C ALA A 94 3.25 1.29 9.16
N LEU A 95 2.88 2.37 8.48
CA LEU A 95 1.91 3.36 8.95
C LEU A 95 0.51 2.75 9.13
N THR A 96 0.09 1.91 8.18
CA THR A 96 -1.20 1.20 8.28
C THR A 96 -1.23 0.27 9.49
N ILE A 97 -0.20 -0.56 9.68
CA ILE A 97 -0.09 -1.43 10.85
C ILE A 97 -0.06 -0.60 12.14
N HIS A 98 0.72 0.49 12.16
CA HIS A 98 0.79 1.38 13.32
C HIS A 98 -0.59 1.92 13.72
N ALA A 99 -1.34 2.38 12.75
CA ALA A 99 -2.68 2.90 13.00
C ALA A 99 -3.62 1.81 13.55
N ILE A 100 -3.62 0.63 12.94
CA ILE A 100 -4.48 -0.48 13.38
C ILE A 100 -4.17 -0.87 14.84
N VAL A 101 -2.89 -0.96 15.17
CA VAL A 101 -2.45 -1.33 16.54
C VAL A 101 -2.70 -0.20 17.55
N ALA A 102 -2.27 1.02 17.23
CA ALA A 102 -2.33 2.16 18.16
C ALA A 102 -3.77 2.62 18.44
N LEU A 103 -4.67 2.47 17.48
CA LEU A 103 -6.09 2.87 17.59
C LEU A 103 -7.00 1.69 17.92
N ASP A 104 -6.44 0.50 18.15
CA ASP A 104 -7.18 -0.72 18.50
C ASP A 104 -8.31 -1.06 17.50
N ILE A 105 -8.06 -0.91 16.20
CA ILE A 105 -9.02 -1.19 15.13
C ILE A 105 -9.31 -2.70 15.09
N ARG A 106 -10.58 -3.09 15.06
CA ARG A 106 -11.03 -4.48 15.22
C ARG A 106 -11.83 -5.03 14.06
N GLU A 107 -12.67 -4.22 13.44
CA GLU A 107 -13.58 -4.64 12.38
C GLU A 107 -13.09 -4.19 11.00
N GLY A 108 -12.49 -3.01 10.92
CA GLY A 108 -11.95 -2.43 9.71
C GLY A 108 -11.53 -0.98 9.88
N VAL A 109 -10.73 -0.49 8.95
CA VAL A 109 -10.17 0.88 9.01
C VAL A 109 -11.25 1.97 8.96
N GLY A 110 -12.47 1.63 8.53
CA GLY A 110 -13.63 2.52 8.56
C GLY A 110 -14.11 2.93 9.97
N GLU A 111 -13.65 2.25 11.04
CA GLU A 111 -13.90 2.67 12.42
C GLU A 111 -13.30 4.06 12.70
N VAL A 112 -12.26 4.44 11.98
CA VAL A 112 -11.64 5.75 12.06
C VAL A 112 -12.13 6.59 10.88
N HIS A 113 -12.99 7.57 11.16
CA HIS A 113 -13.48 8.50 10.13
C HIS A 113 -12.31 9.16 9.40
N GLU A 114 -12.33 9.18 8.05
CA GLU A 114 -11.27 9.75 7.22
C GLU A 114 -9.88 9.11 7.48
N PHE A 115 -9.84 7.79 7.71
CA PHE A 115 -8.63 7.05 8.07
C PHE A 115 -7.44 7.42 7.18
N PHE A 116 -7.58 7.34 5.87
CA PHE A 116 -6.48 7.59 4.93
C PHE A 116 -5.99 9.04 4.90
N HIS A 117 -6.81 10.00 5.32
CA HIS A 117 -6.45 11.41 5.42
C HIS A 117 -5.84 11.78 6.77
N ARG A 118 -6.29 11.12 7.85
CA ARG A 118 -5.93 11.49 9.22
C ARG A 118 -4.67 10.82 9.73
N ILE A 119 -4.47 9.55 9.37
CA ILE A 119 -3.32 8.76 9.83
C ILE A 119 -2.08 9.23 9.11
N ARG A 120 -1.07 9.68 9.87
CA ARG A 120 0.11 10.37 9.33
C ARG A 120 1.40 9.97 10.02
N TYR A 121 2.49 10.10 9.28
CA TYR A 121 3.86 10.12 9.77
C TYR A 121 4.55 11.44 9.39
N ARG A 122 5.43 11.91 10.28
CA ARG A 122 6.40 12.96 9.97
C ARG A 122 7.60 12.34 9.27
N VAL A 123 7.96 12.90 8.10
CA VAL A 123 9.14 12.53 7.31
C VAL A 123 9.85 13.83 6.91
N GLY A 124 11.04 14.06 7.45
CA GLY A 124 11.69 15.35 7.34
C GLY A 124 10.87 16.47 8.01
N ALA A 125 10.80 17.59 7.34
CA ALA A 125 9.98 18.73 7.79
C ALA A 125 8.47 18.55 7.52
N GLU A 126 8.09 17.53 6.73
CA GLU A 126 6.75 17.36 6.22
C GLU A 126 5.96 16.26 6.97
N VAL A 127 4.64 16.29 6.81
CA VAL A 127 3.74 15.28 7.38
C VAL A 127 2.92 14.65 6.25
N PHE A 128 2.97 13.32 6.16
CA PHE A 128 2.33 12.54 5.11
C PHE A 128 1.26 11.63 5.69
N SER A 129 0.05 11.72 5.15
CA SER A 129 -1.01 10.75 5.38
C SER A 129 -0.83 9.53 4.48
N LEU A 130 -1.60 8.46 4.72
CA LEU A 130 -1.67 7.32 3.81
C LEU A 130 -2.08 7.77 2.40
N LEU A 131 -3.05 8.68 2.29
CA LEU A 131 -3.46 9.27 1.02
C LEU A 131 -2.32 10.05 0.34
N ASP A 132 -1.57 10.84 1.10
CA ASP A 132 -0.41 11.59 0.59
C ASP A 132 0.65 10.65 0.04
N ILE A 133 0.95 9.55 0.75
CA ILE A 133 1.94 8.56 0.30
C ILE A 133 1.48 7.89 -1.00
N GLU A 134 0.26 7.38 -1.04
CA GLU A 134 -0.26 6.66 -2.21
C GLU A 134 -0.45 7.59 -3.40
N HIS A 135 -1.28 8.61 -3.27
CA HIS A 135 -1.65 9.48 -4.40
C HIS A 135 -0.62 10.58 -4.68
N GLY A 136 -0.06 11.18 -3.63
CA GLY A 136 0.91 12.27 -3.76
C GLY A 136 2.27 11.79 -4.20
N VAL A 137 2.87 10.87 -3.43
CA VAL A 137 4.25 10.40 -3.65
C VAL A 137 4.32 9.32 -4.72
N LEU A 138 3.71 8.16 -4.48
CA LEU A 138 3.88 6.96 -5.32
C LEU A 138 3.19 7.10 -6.67
N ARG A 139 2.01 7.71 -6.72
CA ARG A 139 1.29 8.01 -7.96
C ARG A 139 1.63 9.36 -8.58
N GLN A 140 2.65 10.03 -8.07
CA GLN A 140 3.12 11.33 -8.58
C GLN A 140 2.00 12.37 -8.69
N ASN A 141 1.13 12.42 -7.68
CA ASN A 141 0.00 13.37 -7.57
C ASN A 141 -1.03 13.27 -8.71
N ARG A 142 -1.12 12.10 -9.36
CA ARG A 142 -2.06 11.85 -10.47
C ARG A 142 -3.47 11.63 -9.93
N PRO A 143 -4.51 12.18 -10.60
CA PRO A 143 -5.89 11.88 -10.26
C PRO A 143 -6.24 10.40 -10.55
N SER A 144 -7.33 9.92 -9.97
CA SER A 144 -7.92 8.61 -10.20
C SER A 144 -9.43 8.67 -10.02
N LYS A 145 -10.16 7.59 -10.29
CA LYS A 145 -11.63 7.61 -10.15
C LYS A 145 -12.11 7.78 -8.70
N ASN A 146 -11.34 7.32 -7.72
CA ASN A 146 -11.64 7.54 -6.29
C ASN A 146 -11.02 8.82 -5.71
N GLN A 147 -10.05 9.42 -6.40
CA GLN A 147 -9.41 10.70 -6.07
C GLN A 147 -9.33 11.57 -7.34
N PRO A 148 -10.45 12.23 -7.74
CA PRO A 148 -10.54 12.90 -9.05
C PRO A 148 -9.64 14.14 -9.21
N SER A 149 -9.15 14.69 -8.11
CA SER A 149 -8.25 15.83 -8.11
C SER A 149 -6.88 15.46 -7.54
N PRO A 150 -5.79 16.10 -7.98
CA PRO A 150 -4.50 16.00 -7.31
C PRO A 150 -4.63 16.31 -5.82
N VAL A 151 -3.90 15.57 -4.97
CA VAL A 151 -3.93 15.77 -3.52
C VAL A 151 -3.13 16.99 -3.07
N TRP A 152 -2.17 17.41 -3.90
CA TRP A 152 -1.29 18.55 -3.63
C TRP A 152 -1.39 19.63 -4.70
N ALA A 153 -1.38 20.89 -4.25
CA ALA A 153 -1.26 22.03 -5.12
C ALA A 153 0.12 22.06 -5.84
N PRO A 154 0.28 22.82 -6.95
CA PRO A 154 1.54 22.87 -7.68
C PRO A 154 2.75 23.36 -6.87
N ASP A 155 2.52 24.18 -5.85
CA ASP A 155 3.53 24.80 -4.97
C ASP A 155 3.72 24.07 -3.63
N ASP A 156 3.07 22.91 -3.45
CA ASP A 156 3.20 22.11 -2.22
C ASP A 156 4.63 21.53 -2.09
N SER A 157 5.31 21.82 -0.98
CA SER A 157 6.68 21.40 -0.70
C SER A 157 6.87 19.88 -0.71
N ARG A 158 5.82 19.11 -0.37
CA ARG A 158 5.84 17.64 -0.36
C ARG A 158 6.07 17.05 -1.75
N ARG A 159 5.87 17.81 -2.82
CA ARG A 159 6.16 17.38 -4.20
C ARG A 159 7.64 17.02 -4.42
N ALA A 160 8.55 17.54 -3.60
CA ALA A 160 9.96 17.15 -3.61
C ALA A 160 10.19 15.66 -3.24
N TRP A 161 9.21 15.03 -2.62
CA TRP A 161 9.25 13.62 -2.23
C TRP A 161 8.63 12.67 -3.25
N MET A 162 8.06 13.17 -4.36
CA MET A 162 7.51 12.32 -5.41
C MET A 162 8.59 11.40 -5.97
N VAL A 163 8.24 10.13 -6.20
CA VAL A 163 9.15 9.14 -6.77
C VAL A 163 9.58 9.54 -8.18
N GLY A 164 10.81 9.19 -8.56
CA GLY A 164 11.41 9.60 -9.84
C GLY A 164 10.77 8.95 -11.08
N ARG A 165 9.98 7.88 -10.91
CA ARG A 165 9.19 7.26 -11.99
C ARG A 165 7.81 6.84 -11.47
N PHE A 166 6.82 6.91 -12.34
CA PHE A 166 5.51 6.32 -12.08
C PHE A 166 5.56 4.81 -12.30
N GLU A 167 4.97 4.05 -11.36
CA GLU A 167 4.98 2.59 -11.37
C GLU A 167 3.58 2.05 -11.00
N PRO A 168 2.76 1.59 -11.95
CA PRO A 168 1.38 1.15 -11.67
C PRO A 168 1.30 -0.08 -10.77
N ARG A 169 2.35 -0.92 -10.71
CA ARG A 169 2.37 -2.11 -9.86
C ARG A 169 2.43 -1.78 -8.36
N VAL A 170 2.63 -0.51 -7.97
CA VAL A 170 2.58 -0.09 -6.55
C VAL A 170 1.23 -0.39 -5.91
N HIS A 171 0.12 -0.42 -6.68
CA HIS A 171 -1.20 -0.77 -6.17
C HIS A 171 -1.27 -2.16 -5.53
N PHE A 172 -0.38 -3.07 -5.91
CA PHE A 172 -0.28 -4.43 -5.36
C PHE A 172 0.75 -4.55 -4.24
N THR A 173 1.32 -3.43 -3.80
CA THR A 173 2.31 -3.37 -2.71
C THR A 173 1.76 -2.76 -1.43
N LEU A 174 0.65 -2.03 -1.52
CA LEU A 174 0.09 -1.25 -0.43
C LEU A 174 -1.01 -2.05 0.29
N MET A 175 -0.75 -2.36 1.57
CA MET A 175 -1.70 -3.07 2.43
C MET A 175 -2.47 -2.04 3.27
N CYS A 176 -3.75 -1.85 2.98
CA CYS A 176 -4.62 -0.89 3.68
C CYS A 176 -5.35 -1.48 4.91
N GLY A 177 -5.06 -2.72 5.27
CA GLY A 177 -5.69 -3.44 6.39
C GLY A 177 -6.98 -4.18 6.04
N ALA A 178 -7.50 -4.05 4.84
CA ALA A 178 -8.72 -4.73 4.41
C ALA A 178 -8.45 -6.16 3.88
N ARG A 179 -9.45 -7.04 3.93
CA ARG A 179 -9.35 -8.41 3.38
C ARG A 179 -9.12 -8.44 1.88
N ALA A 180 -9.68 -7.46 1.15
CA ALA A 180 -9.46 -7.33 -0.29
C ALA A 180 -8.09 -6.74 -0.67
N CYS A 181 -7.24 -6.36 0.30
CA CYS A 181 -5.91 -5.83 0.04
C CYS A 181 -4.94 -6.92 -0.43
N PRO A 182 -3.91 -6.54 -1.21
CA PRO A 182 -2.76 -7.39 -1.42
C PRO A 182 -2.10 -7.81 -0.10
N PRO A 183 -1.53 -9.03 -0.02
CA PRO A 183 -0.76 -9.46 1.14
C PRO A 183 0.41 -8.52 1.44
N ILE A 184 0.63 -8.22 2.73
CA ILE A 184 1.74 -7.37 3.14
C ILE A 184 3.09 -8.00 2.78
N ARG A 185 4.00 -7.16 2.26
CA ARG A 185 5.38 -7.53 1.92
C ARG A 185 6.34 -6.42 2.32
N ALA A 186 7.63 -6.77 2.45
CA ALA A 186 8.72 -5.82 2.64
C ALA A 186 9.56 -5.72 1.36
N TYR A 187 9.66 -4.52 0.81
CA TYR A 187 10.27 -4.26 -0.51
C TYR A 187 11.72 -3.82 -0.38
N ARG A 188 12.57 -4.31 -1.28
CA ARG A 188 14.00 -4.00 -1.38
C ARG A 188 14.28 -3.26 -2.67
N ALA A 189 15.07 -2.20 -2.62
CA ALA A 189 15.45 -1.43 -3.81
C ALA A 189 16.16 -2.28 -4.87
N ASP A 190 17.11 -3.13 -4.45
CA ASP A 190 17.89 -4.01 -5.31
C ASP A 190 17.14 -5.24 -5.87
N ARG A 191 15.89 -5.43 -5.46
CA ARG A 191 15.00 -6.52 -5.86
C ARG A 191 13.62 -6.01 -6.27
N LEU A 192 13.43 -4.70 -6.35
CA LEU A 192 12.12 -4.10 -6.48
C LEU A 192 11.37 -4.61 -7.71
N GLU A 193 12.01 -4.66 -8.86
CA GLU A 193 11.40 -5.12 -10.11
C GLU A 193 10.80 -6.52 -9.99
N ALA A 194 11.59 -7.48 -9.51
CA ALA A 194 11.13 -8.85 -9.31
C ALA A 194 10.03 -8.95 -8.23
N GLN A 195 10.09 -8.09 -7.19
CA GLN A 195 9.08 -8.09 -6.11
C GLN A 195 7.76 -7.46 -6.58
N LEU A 196 7.81 -6.43 -7.41
CA LEU A 196 6.62 -5.82 -8.03
C LEU A 196 5.94 -6.82 -8.96
N ASP A 197 6.69 -7.52 -9.80
CA ASP A 197 6.15 -8.58 -10.67
C ASP A 197 5.50 -9.69 -9.85
N LEU A 198 6.17 -10.18 -8.82
CA LEU A 198 5.64 -11.23 -7.95
C LEU A 198 4.34 -10.80 -7.26
N ALA A 199 4.29 -9.58 -6.71
CA ALA A 199 3.11 -9.05 -6.05
C ALA A 199 1.94 -8.90 -7.02
N THR A 200 2.22 -8.34 -8.21
CA THR A 200 1.22 -8.11 -9.26
C THR A 200 0.67 -9.43 -9.79
N ARG A 201 1.54 -10.36 -10.18
CA ARG A 201 1.11 -11.67 -10.69
C ARG A 201 0.32 -12.43 -9.62
N GLY A 202 0.81 -12.44 -8.39
CA GLY A 202 0.11 -13.09 -7.27
C GLY A 202 -1.30 -12.53 -7.07
N PHE A 203 -1.46 -11.20 -7.09
CA PHE A 203 -2.77 -10.57 -6.94
C PHE A 203 -3.68 -10.83 -8.16
N VAL A 204 -3.19 -10.61 -9.38
CA VAL A 204 -3.96 -10.79 -10.62
C VAL A 204 -4.49 -12.23 -10.75
N ASN A 205 -3.64 -13.23 -10.50
CA ASN A 205 -4.04 -14.65 -10.63
C ASN A 205 -4.98 -15.12 -9.52
N ALA A 206 -4.91 -14.51 -8.34
CA ALA A 206 -5.85 -14.79 -7.24
C ALA A 206 -7.19 -14.07 -7.41
N ASP A 207 -7.20 -12.91 -8.08
CA ASP A 207 -8.36 -12.03 -8.17
C ASP A 207 -9.22 -12.22 -9.43
N ALA A 208 -8.60 -12.55 -10.56
CA ALA A 208 -9.31 -12.65 -11.84
C ALA A 208 -10.24 -13.86 -11.87
N GLU A 209 -11.55 -13.60 -11.99
CA GLU A 209 -12.60 -14.62 -12.09
C GLU A 209 -13.25 -14.59 -13.48
N ILE A 210 -13.00 -15.62 -14.28
CA ILE A 210 -13.54 -15.72 -15.63
C ILE A 210 -14.79 -16.58 -15.65
N ASP A 211 -15.93 -15.97 -15.97
CA ASP A 211 -17.18 -16.69 -16.30
C ASP A 211 -17.35 -16.76 -17.83
N ARG A 212 -16.97 -17.92 -18.39
CA ARG A 212 -17.02 -18.15 -19.84
C ARG A 212 -18.44 -18.21 -20.39
N ALA A 213 -19.41 -18.66 -19.59
CA ALA A 213 -20.82 -18.77 -20.02
C ALA A 213 -21.45 -17.38 -20.18
N ARG A 214 -21.07 -16.43 -19.31
CA ARG A 214 -21.55 -15.05 -19.36
C ARG A 214 -20.64 -14.12 -20.17
N SER A 215 -19.47 -14.60 -20.59
CA SER A 215 -18.41 -13.79 -21.18
C SER A 215 -18.03 -12.60 -20.29
N THR A 216 -17.86 -12.85 -18.99
CA THR A 216 -17.48 -11.83 -18.01
C THR A 216 -16.14 -12.12 -17.35
N LEU A 217 -15.46 -11.05 -16.97
CA LEU A 217 -14.24 -11.05 -16.15
C LEU A 217 -14.52 -10.25 -14.88
N GLY A 218 -14.63 -10.95 -13.75
CA GLY A 218 -14.77 -10.36 -12.43
C GLY A 218 -13.40 -9.90 -11.90
N LEU A 219 -13.30 -8.65 -11.43
CA LEU A 219 -12.09 -8.07 -10.87
C LEU A 219 -12.37 -7.32 -9.57
N CYS A 220 -11.37 -7.23 -8.71
CA CYS A 220 -11.37 -6.36 -7.56
C CYS A 220 -11.62 -4.89 -7.97
N ARG A 221 -12.33 -4.15 -7.13
CA ARG A 221 -12.64 -2.73 -7.37
C ARG A 221 -11.40 -1.83 -7.47
N LEU A 222 -10.25 -2.28 -7.00
CA LEU A 222 -8.95 -1.63 -7.20
C LEU A 222 -8.70 -1.34 -8.69
N PHE A 223 -8.98 -2.29 -9.58
CA PHE A 223 -8.82 -2.10 -11.04
C PHE A 223 -9.75 -1.04 -11.62
N TYR A 224 -10.91 -0.80 -11.00
CA TYR A 224 -11.78 0.32 -11.36
C TYR A 224 -11.25 1.66 -10.88
N TRP A 225 -10.80 1.73 -9.62
CA TRP A 225 -10.33 2.97 -9.02
C TRP A 225 -9.11 3.54 -9.74
N TYR A 226 -8.21 2.68 -10.17
CA TYR A 226 -6.93 3.02 -10.79
C TYR A 226 -6.83 2.63 -12.27
N ALA A 227 -7.98 2.52 -12.96
CA ALA A 227 -8.03 2.04 -14.35
C ALA A 227 -7.07 2.80 -15.28
N ASP A 228 -6.95 4.12 -15.10
CA ASP A 228 -6.10 4.99 -15.93
C ASP A 228 -4.60 4.73 -15.73
N ASP A 229 -4.21 4.12 -14.60
CA ASP A 229 -2.82 3.77 -14.31
C ASP A 229 -2.38 2.50 -15.07
N PHE A 230 -3.31 1.62 -15.44
CA PHE A 230 -3.02 0.36 -16.14
C PHE A 230 -3.07 0.49 -17.67
N GLY A 231 -3.53 1.62 -18.20
CA GLY A 231 -3.75 1.78 -19.64
C GLY A 231 -4.82 0.83 -20.17
N ALA A 232 -4.50 0.05 -21.22
CA ALA A 232 -5.43 -0.96 -21.74
C ALA A 232 -5.48 -2.16 -20.77
N LEU A 233 -6.54 -2.25 -19.96
CA LEU A 233 -6.60 -3.19 -18.82
C LEU A 233 -6.49 -4.66 -19.24
N VAL A 234 -7.21 -5.11 -20.27
CA VAL A 234 -7.14 -6.53 -20.69
C VAL A 234 -5.75 -6.94 -21.19
N PRO A 235 -5.08 -6.19 -22.06
CA PRO A 235 -3.68 -6.43 -22.40
C PRO A 235 -2.74 -6.43 -21.19
N TRP A 236 -2.95 -5.51 -20.24
CA TRP A 236 -2.16 -5.44 -19.02
C TRP A 236 -2.35 -6.70 -18.15
N LEU A 237 -3.60 -7.17 -17.97
CA LEU A 237 -3.90 -8.41 -17.25
C LEU A 237 -3.29 -9.63 -17.93
N LEU A 238 -3.37 -9.73 -19.26
CA LEU A 238 -2.77 -10.82 -20.04
C LEU A 238 -1.26 -10.92 -19.85
N HIS A 239 -0.58 -9.79 -19.59
CA HIS A 239 0.85 -9.78 -19.27
C HIS A 239 1.16 -10.45 -17.94
N HIS A 240 0.24 -10.34 -16.95
CA HIS A 240 0.44 -10.80 -15.58
C HIS A 240 -0.27 -12.11 -15.23
N LEU A 241 -1.25 -12.54 -16.03
CA LEU A 241 -1.88 -13.86 -15.86
C LEU A 241 -0.90 -14.98 -16.19
N ASP A 242 -0.96 -16.03 -15.38
CA ASP A 242 -0.17 -17.24 -15.62
C ASP A 242 -0.61 -17.95 -16.91
N PRO A 243 0.30 -18.65 -17.61
CA PRO A 243 -0.07 -19.48 -18.75
C PRO A 243 -1.12 -20.53 -18.37
N GLY A 244 -2.18 -20.65 -19.18
CA GLY A 244 -3.26 -21.60 -18.94
C GLY A 244 -4.57 -21.21 -19.63
N ALA A 245 -5.59 -22.04 -19.41
CA ALA A 245 -6.87 -21.94 -20.10
C ALA A 245 -7.58 -20.58 -19.91
N ASP A 246 -7.43 -19.94 -18.75
CA ASP A 246 -8.04 -18.64 -18.47
C ASP A 246 -7.37 -17.50 -19.23
N ARG A 247 -6.04 -17.50 -19.28
CA ARG A 247 -5.29 -16.53 -20.07
C ARG A 247 -5.57 -16.70 -21.58
N GLU A 248 -5.61 -17.93 -22.07
CA GLU A 248 -5.91 -18.24 -23.47
C GLU A 248 -7.33 -17.81 -23.85
N TRP A 249 -8.31 -18.10 -22.98
CA TRP A 249 -9.69 -17.69 -23.19
C TRP A 249 -9.80 -16.15 -23.21
N LEU A 250 -9.19 -15.47 -22.24
CA LEU A 250 -9.23 -14.01 -22.17
C LEU A 250 -8.57 -13.37 -23.40
N ALA A 251 -7.44 -13.90 -23.87
CA ALA A 251 -6.77 -13.43 -25.08
C ALA A 251 -7.67 -13.54 -26.30
N SER A 252 -8.36 -14.68 -26.46
CA SER A 252 -9.26 -14.94 -27.59
C SER A 252 -10.57 -14.14 -27.54
N ASN A 253 -10.97 -13.67 -26.35
CA ASN A 253 -12.23 -12.96 -26.12
C ASN A 253 -12.04 -11.50 -25.67
N SER A 254 -10.85 -10.94 -25.81
CA SER A 254 -10.46 -9.63 -25.32
C SER A 254 -11.34 -8.47 -25.83
N SER A 255 -11.92 -8.59 -27.01
CA SER A 255 -12.79 -7.58 -27.62
C SER A 255 -14.27 -7.66 -27.18
N VAL A 256 -14.70 -8.77 -26.58
CA VAL A 256 -16.11 -9.03 -26.24
C VAL A 256 -16.34 -9.27 -24.75
N VAL A 257 -15.30 -9.52 -23.98
CA VAL A 257 -15.39 -9.76 -22.54
C VAL A 257 -15.89 -8.49 -21.81
N LYS A 258 -16.88 -8.68 -20.92
CA LYS A 258 -17.40 -7.62 -20.05
C LYS A 258 -16.69 -7.66 -18.71
N ILE A 259 -16.16 -6.53 -18.29
CA ILE A 259 -15.51 -6.42 -16.98
C ILE A 259 -16.54 -6.06 -15.93
N GLU A 260 -16.63 -6.87 -14.88
CA GLU A 260 -17.46 -6.63 -13.70
C GLU A 260 -16.55 -6.40 -12.49
N TYR A 261 -16.80 -5.31 -11.72
CA TYR A 261 -15.99 -4.99 -10.55
C TYR A 261 -16.72 -5.41 -9.27
N ARG A 262 -16.10 -6.31 -8.50
CA ARG A 262 -16.63 -6.77 -7.22
C ARG A 262 -16.60 -5.67 -6.17
N ALA A 263 -17.49 -5.75 -5.18
CA ALA A 263 -17.40 -4.90 -3.99
C ALA A 263 -16.05 -5.15 -3.27
N TYR A 264 -15.47 -4.07 -2.72
CA TYR A 264 -14.24 -4.18 -1.95
C TYR A 264 -14.57 -4.62 -0.52
N ASP A 265 -13.96 -5.70 -0.05
CA ASP A 265 -14.15 -6.17 1.33
C ASP A 265 -13.26 -5.36 2.28
N TRP A 266 -13.89 -4.41 2.98
CA TRP A 266 -13.23 -3.52 3.94
C TRP A 266 -13.07 -4.11 5.33
N ALA A 267 -13.58 -5.33 5.60
CA ALA A 267 -13.36 -6.00 6.88
C ALA A 267 -11.86 -6.17 7.13
N LEU A 268 -11.45 -6.03 8.38
CA LEU A 268 -10.04 -6.13 8.77
C LEU A 268 -9.48 -7.51 8.40
N ASN A 269 -8.30 -7.54 7.81
CA ASN A 269 -7.57 -8.78 7.50
C ASN A 269 -6.91 -9.37 8.77
N ASP A 270 -7.67 -9.45 9.87
CA ASP A 270 -7.21 -9.99 11.15
C ASP A 270 -7.32 -11.52 11.16
N ARG A 271 -6.24 -12.19 11.49
CA ARG A 271 -6.14 -13.65 11.62
C ARG A 271 -7.07 -14.20 12.71
N GLY A 272 -7.31 -13.44 13.78
CA GLY A 272 -8.17 -13.84 14.89
C GLY A 272 -9.66 -13.93 14.53
N VAL A 273 -10.10 -13.22 13.47
CA VAL A 273 -11.49 -13.25 12.99
C VAL A 273 -11.72 -14.37 11.95
N ALA A 274 -10.66 -14.81 11.28
CA ALA A 274 -10.75 -15.87 10.26
C ALA A 274 -10.88 -17.29 10.87
N LEU A 275 -10.67 -17.45 12.17
CA LEU A 275 -10.70 -18.73 12.88
C LEU A 275 -11.96 -18.90 13.76
N SER A 276 -12.88 -17.96 13.71
CA SER A 276 -14.20 -18.01 14.38
C SER A 276 -15.34 -18.22 13.38
#